data_403c675540f0dbd4243790cf85a01d2a
#
_entry.id   403c675540f0dbd4243790cf85a01d2a
#
_cell.length_a   1.000
_cell.length_b   1.000
_cell.length_c   1.000
_cell.angle_alpha   90.00
_cell.angle_beta   90.00
_cell.angle_gamma   90.00
#
_symmetry.space_group_name_H-M   'P 1'
#
loop_
_entity.id
_entity.type
_entity.pdbx_description
1 polymer ?
#
loop_
_entity_poly.entity_id
_entity_poly.type
_entity_poly.pdbx_seq_one_letter_code
_entity_poly.pdbx_strand_id
1 'polypeptide(L)'
;MASYLGSLISGGGDAPVAEQQPAVGPGLPRAEALSLIDVDDEGAFAVNEESAQILAGIEGKLCVVCVAGLYRTGKSTIANLLADAHGKRGNFTIGHGVRRCTRGIWLWGAPVRTTLATGEPCTIVLLDVEGLGGLEADGHYDTRLFALAALLCSTLVYNSLGAVDEHAISNLAFVANLTQHVRITEDDHPGEGDFERHFPAFVWVVRDFALDLEDERGDAIDANEYLENALREQVGFDAATAERNRVRHMLKAFFSERRCFCLERPVLDEDRLQNLQAVPVDELRPAFLRSFAELREHVRAMSAVKRVRGRAVSGRTFVELCRRYVDTLQSGGVPTVATAWEEVMARECARARAEALETYEAAFATHEDVEDDETLLKTHRDAAKRALGAFRAQAGGATFESSLGELEAECLQRLETRRAANFDQSAKACDALCARLHDAEIAPKLGSAGDRYADAAALAFDARRVAQAEQLRKSEGGPAARAPGRRHDHAQGHAVPERAPQPNHDQQER
;
A
#
# COMPACT_ATOMS: atom_id res chain seq x y z
N MET A 1 1.04 -31.71 -32.42
CA MET A 1 2.11 -30.73 -32.09
C MET A 1 1.59 -29.52 -31.35
N ALA A 2 0.47 -28.93 -31.72
CA ALA A 2 -0.12 -27.80 -30.95
C ALA A 2 -0.48 -28.14 -29.49
N SER A 3 -0.86 -29.38 -29.18
CA SER A 3 -1.17 -29.81 -27.82
C SER A 3 0.09 -30.04 -26.95
N TYR A 4 1.24 -30.29 -27.57
CA TYR A 4 2.52 -30.51 -26.87
C TYR A 4 3.17 -29.19 -26.46
N LEU A 5 3.01 -28.15 -27.27
CA LEU A 5 3.46 -26.78 -26.96
C LEU A 5 2.57 -26.14 -25.88
N GLY A 6 1.29 -26.44 -25.88
CA GLY A 6 0.35 -26.04 -24.81
C GLY A 6 0.74 -26.59 -23.44
N SER A 7 1.28 -27.81 -23.36
CA SER A 7 1.71 -28.43 -22.09
C SER A 7 3.09 -27.98 -21.60
N LEU A 8 3.95 -27.51 -22.50
CA LEU A 8 5.22 -26.87 -22.16
C LEU A 8 5.07 -25.42 -21.70
N ILE A 9 3.95 -24.81 -22.08
CA ILE A 9 3.58 -23.44 -21.68
C ILE A 9 2.72 -23.47 -20.41
N SER A 10 1.97 -24.54 -20.16
CA SER A 10 1.22 -24.81 -18.92
C SER A 10 1.95 -25.90 -18.13
N GLY A 11 2.90 -25.51 -17.25
CA GLY A 11 3.68 -26.43 -16.42
C GLY A 11 2.86 -27.57 -15.86
N GLY A 12 3.37 -28.81 -16.04
CA GLY A 12 2.68 -30.03 -15.78
C GLY A 12 2.25 -30.25 -14.33
N GLY A 13 1.03 -30.74 -14.17
CA GLY A 13 0.57 -31.58 -13.09
C GLY A 13 0.25 -30.94 -11.77
N ASP A 14 -0.84 -30.19 -11.75
CA ASP A 14 -1.87 -30.27 -10.72
C ASP A 14 -3.14 -29.64 -11.30
N ALA A 15 -4.32 -30.15 -10.90
CA ALA A 15 -5.60 -29.76 -11.47
C ALA A 15 -5.74 -28.23 -11.51
N PRO A 16 -6.31 -27.64 -12.58
CA PRO A 16 -6.44 -26.19 -12.70
C PRO A 16 -7.26 -25.69 -11.52
N VAL A 17 -6.63 -24.97 -10.63
CA VAL A 17 -7.33 -24.05 -9.72
C VAL A 17 -8.05 -23.10 -10.64
N ALA A 18 -9.38 -23.15 -10.64
CA ALA A 18 -10.21 -22.27 -11.45
C ALA A 18 -9.76 -20.84 -11.20
N GLU A 19 -9.11 -20.23 -12.19
CA GLU A 19 -8.82 -18.80 -12.20
C GLU A 19 -10.17 -18.08 -12.17
N GLN A 20 -10.51 -17.58 -10.98
CA GLN A 20 -11.65 -16.69 -10.83
C GLN A 20 -11.33 -15.42 -11.62
N GLN A 21 -12.11 -15.17 -12.67
CA GLN A 21 -12.09 -13.88 -13.36
C GLN A 21 -12.23 -12.77 -12.31
N PRO A 22 -11.42 -11.69 -12.40
CA PRO A 22 -11.50 -10.61 -11.44
C PRO A 22 -12.90 -10.03 -11.44
N ALA A 23 -13.47 -9.82 -10.25
CA ALA A 23 -14.65 -8.99 -10.10
C ALA A 23 -14.27 -7.58 -10.56
N VAL A 24 -14.78 -7.18 -11.71
CA VAL A 24 -14.50 -5.91 -12.37
C VAL A 24 -15.27 -4.83 -11.63
N GLY A 25 -14.56 -4.03 -10.84
CA GLY A 25 -15.07 -2.74 -10.39
C GLY A 25 -15.14 -1.75 -11.57
N PRO A 26 -15.96 -0.71 -11.54
CA PRO A 26 -16.07 0.25 -12.64
C PRO A 26 -14.72 0.98 -12.83
N GLY A 27 -13.99 0.64 -13.90
CA GLY A 27 -12.73 1.29 -14.27
C GLY A 27 -11.55 0.37 -14.58
N LEU A 28 -11.69 -0.98 -14.61
CA LEU A 28 -10.61 -1.95 -14.80
C LEU A 28 -10.98 -3.03 -15.81
N PRO A 29 -10.00 -3.80 -16.33
CA PRO A 29 -8.63 -3.51 -16.75
C PRO A 29 -8.56 -3.36 -18.27
N ARG A 30 -7.78 -2.40 -18.76
CA ARG A 30 -7.44 -2.33 -20.18
C ARG A 30 -6.17 -3.16 -20.37
N ALA A 31 -6.17 -4.14 -21.28
CA ALA A 31 -4.97 -4.87 -21.68
C ALA A 31 -4.09 -3.97 -22.57
N GLU A 32 -3.66 -2.85 -22.03
CA GLU A 32 -2.82 -1.84 -22.69
C GLU A 32 -1.78 -1.27 -21.70
N ALA A 33 -0.69 -0.73 -22.24
CA ALA A 33 0.30 -0.05 -21.45
C ALA A 33 -0.14 1.39 -21.17
N LEU A 34 -0.08 1.79 -19.91
CA LEU A 34 -0.45 3.11 -19.41
C LEU A 34 0.77 3.77 -18.77
N SER A 35 0.92 5.07 -18.91
CA SER A 35 1.97 5.79 -18.18
C SER A 35 1.62 5.83 -16.69
N LEU A 36 2.56 5.48 -15.81
CA LEU A 36 2.44 5.61 -14.37
C LEU A 36 3.17 6.85 -13.85
N ILE A 37 4.39 7.05 -14.35
CA ILE A 37 5.19 8.22 -14.02
C ILE A 37 5.58 8.88 -15.34
N ASP A 38 4.96 10.01 -15.60
CA ASP A 38 5.26 10.87 -16.75
C ASP A 38 6.54 11.67 -16.50
N VAL A 39 7.22 12.00 -17.59
CA VAL A 39 8.41 12.85 -17.57
C VAL A 39 8.26 13.92 -18.64
N ASP A 40 8.35 15.19 -18.24
CA ASP A 40 8.31 16.31 -19.17
C ASP A 40 9.64 16.52 -19.92
N ASP A 41 9.69 17.54 -20.75
CA ASP A 41 10.88 17.86 -21.54
C ASP A 41 12.03 18.42 -20.70
N GLU A 42 11.74 18.96 -19.51
CA GLU A 42 12.69 19.44 -18.52
C GLU A 42 13.22 18.32 -17.59
N GLY A 43 12.68 17.08 -17.70
CA GLY A 43 13.06 15.92 -16.89
C GLY A 43 12.38 15.89 -15.53
N ALA A 44 11.26 16.61 -15.38
CA ALA A 44 10.45 16.58 -14.17
C ALA A 44 9.51 15.37 -14.17
N PHE A 45 9.39 14.71 -13.02
CA PHE A 45 8.54 13.54 -12.82
C PHE A 45 7.15 13.95 -12.32
N ALA A 46 6.11 13.29 -12.83
CA ALA A 46 4.74 13.45 -12.34
C ALA A 46 4.03 12.10 -12.32
N VAL A 47 3.23 11.83 -11.30
CA VAL A 47 2.40 10.62 -11.25
C VAL A 47 1.16 10.84 -12.12
N ASN A 48 0.92 9.90 -13.05
CA ASN A 48 -0.27 9.93 -13.90
C ASN A 48 -1.52 9.53 -13.11
N GLU A 49 -2.52 10.40 -13.09
CA GLU A 49 -3.72 10.22 -12.25
C GLU A 49 -4.63 9.08 -12.73
N GLU A 50 -4.70 8.79 -14.02
CA GLU A 50 -5.49 7.66 -14.54
C GLU A 50 -4.90 6.33 -14.05
N SER A 51 -3.60 6.14 -14.21
CA SER A 51 -2.89 4.95 -13.70
C SER A 51 -2.93 4.85 -12.18
N ALA A 52 -2.84 5.98 -11.50
CA ALA A 52 -2.95 6.05 -10.03
C ALA A 52 -4.33 5.57 -9.55
N GLN A 53 -5.41 5.97 -10.20
CA GLN A 53 -6.77 5.53 -9.88
C GLN A 53 -6.94 4.01 -10.11
N ILE A 54 -6.41 3.48 -11.21
CA ILE A 54 -6.42 2.04 -11.50
C ILE A 54 -5.71 1.27 -10.39
N LEU A 55 -4.51 1.69 -10.03
CA LEU A 55 -3.72 1.05 -8.97
C LEU A 55 -4.39 1.16 -7.60
N ALA A 56 -4.91 2.34 -7.25
CA ALA A 56 -5.61 2.56 -5.98
C ALA A 56 -6.87 1.69 -5.83
N GLY A 57 -7.50 1.31 -6.93
CA GLY A 57 -8.65 0.39 -6.98
C GLY A 57 -8.28 -1.09 -6.78
N ILE A 58 -6.99 -1.45 -6.77
CA ILE A 58 -6.56 -2.83 -6.53
C ILE A 58 -6.65 -3.12 -5.04
N GLU A 59 -7.56 -4.01 -4.68
CA GLU A 59 -7.69 -4.51 -3.32
C GLU A 59 -6.62 -5.57 -3.00
N GLY A 60 -6.19 -5.58 -1.72
CA GLY A 60 -5.24 -6.57 -1.22
C GLY A 60 -3.78 -6.16 -1.43
N LYS A 61 -2.91 -7.15 -1.45
CA LYS A 61 -1.45 -6.98 -1.46
C LYS A 61 -0.92 -6.93 -2.88
N LEU A 62 0.08 -6.08 -3.11
CA LEU A 62 0.75 -5.98 -4.39
C LEU A 62 2.08 -6.74 -4.42
N CYS A 63 2.34 -7.37 -5.55
CA CYS A 63 3.64 -7.78 -6.00
C CYS A 63 4.00 -6.94 -7.24
N VAL A 64 5.10 -6.22 -7.18
CA VAL A 64 5.49 -5.29 -8.25
C VAL A 64 6.74 -5.78 -8.94
N VAL A 65 6.60 -6.19 -10.20
CA VAL A 65 7.71 -6.58 -11.08
C VAL A 65 8.04 -5.42 -12.00
N CYS A 66 9.30 -5.01 -12.01
CA CYS A 66 9.75 -3.90 -12.82
C CYS A 66 10.83 -4.35 -13.82
N VAL A 67 10.69 -4.00 -15.10
CA VAL A 67 11.68 -4.27 -16.13
C VAL A 67 12.46 -2.99 -16.42
N ALA A 68 13.76 -3.01 -16.17
CA ALA A 68 14.68 -1.91 -16.41
C ALA A 68 15.88 -2.36 -17.25
N GLY A 69 16.71 -1.45 -17.70
CA GLY A 69 17.93 -1.73 -18.45
C GLY A 69 18.27 -0.64 -19.47
N LEU A 70 19.34 -0.85 -20.22
CA LEU A 70 19.82 0.14 -21.16
C LEU A 70 18.85 0.38 -22.32
N TYR A 71 18.97 1.54 -22.91
CA TYR A 71 18.25 1.92 -24.12
C TYR A 71 18.49 0.89 -25.24
N ARG A 72 17.43 0.52 -25.98
CA ARG A 72 17.44 -0.43 -27.11
C ARG A 72 17.88 -1.86 -26.80
N THR A 73 17.85 -2.30 -25.57
CA THR A 73 18.12 -3.69 -25.21
C THR A 73 16.90 -4.62 -25.32
N GLY A 74 15.73 -4.10 -25.74
CA GLY A 74 14.50 -4.89 -25.89
C GLY A 74 13.76 -5.14 -24.57
N LYS A 75 13.85 -4.23 -23.62
CA LYS A 75 13.11 -4.29 -22.34
C LYS A 75 11.61 -4.47 -22.52
N SER A 76 10.99 -3.58 -23.32
CA SER A 76 9.55 -3.63 -23.59
C SER A 76 9.13 -4.94 -24.26
N THR A 77 10.05 -5.61 -25.00
CA THR A 77 9.81 -6.97 -25.50
C THR A 77 9.74 -7.98 -24.36
N ILE A 78 10.68 -7.93 -23.40
CA ILE A 78 10.64 -8.79 -22.20
C ILE A 78 9.38 -8.48 -21.37
N ALA A 79 9.07 -7.20 -21.16
CA ALA A 79 7.85 -6.79 -20.45
C ALA A 79 6.59 -7.34 -21.15
N ASN A 80 6.49 -7.22 -22.49
CA ASN A 80 5.38 -7.76 -23.27
C ASN A 80 5.25 -9.28 -23.18
N LEU A 81 6.36 -10.01 -23.12
CA LEU A 81 6.37 -11.45 -22.94
C LEU A 81 6.02 -11.88 -21.50
N LEU A 82 6.44 -11.07 -20.50
CA LEU A 82 6.05 -11.30 -19.10
C LEU A 82 4.59 -10.96 -18.84
N ALA A 83 4.05 -9.96 -19.54
CA ALA A 83 2.63 -9.58 -19.48
C ALA A 83 1.70 -10.58 -20.18
N ASP A 84 2.26 -11.53 -20.94
CA ASP A 84 1.49 -12.54 -21.66
C ASP A 84 0.76 -13.46 -20.68
N ALA A 85 -0.52 -13.17 -20.50
CA ALA A 85 -1.47 -14.06 -19.85
C ALA A 85 -2.39 -14.63 -20.95
N HIS A 86 -2.36 -15.94 -21.15
CA HIS A 86 -3.25 -16.64 -22.10
C HIS A 86 -2.99 -16.40 -23.61
N GLY A 87 -1.72 -16.22 -24.00
CA GLY A 87 -1.35 -16.09 -25.41
C GLY A 87 -1.65 -14.72 -26.05
N LYS A 88 -1.94 -13.72 -25.23
CA LYS A 88 -2.03 -12.31 -25.65
C LYS A 88 -0.84 -11.56 -25.08
N ARG A 89 0.09 -11.20 -25.96
CA ARG A 89 1.25 -10.38 -25.60
C ARG A 89 0.81 -9.03 -25.07
N GLY A 90 1.57 -8.49 -24.12
CA GLY A 90 1.48 -7.10 -23.74
C GLY A 90 1.71 -6.17 -24.94
N ASN A 91 1.31 -4.91 -24.83
CA ASN A 91 1.51 -3.91 -25.88
C ASN A 91 2.27 -2.68 -25.37
N PHE A 92 3.24 -2.87 -24.47
CA PHE A 92 4.20 -1.81 -24.23
C PHE A 92 4.83 -1.40 -25.56
N THR A 93 4.91 -0.10 -25.79
CA THR A 93 5.40 0.44 -27.07
C THR A 93 6.85 0.04 -27.29
N ILE A 94 7.13 -0.63 -28.40
CA ILE A 94 8.50 -0.92 -28.84
C ILE A 94 8.86 0.07 -29.92
N GLY A 95 9.88 0.89 -29.66
CA GLY A 95 10.35 1.86 -30.64
C GLY A 95 11.40 1.30 -31.57
N HIS A 96 11.19 1.51 -32.85
CA HIS A 96 12.17 1.21 -33.91
C HIS A 96 12.98 2.44 -34.33
N GLY A 97 12.62 3.64 -33.85
CA GLY A 97 13.29 4.90 -34.20
C GLY A 97 14.52 5.23 -33.33
N VAL A 98 15.26 6.28 -33.69
CA VAL A 98 16.45 6.77 -32.95
C VAL A 98 16.06 7.47 -31.64
N ARG A 99 14.80 7.97 -31.51
CA ARG A 99 14.31 8.65 -30.34
C ARG A 99 13.78 7.66 -29.30
N ARG A 100 13.78 8.06 -28.03
CA ARG A 100 13.18 7.31 -26.91
C ARG A 100 11.68 7.14 -27.15
N CYS A 101 11.16 5.95 -26.95
CA CYS A 101 9.75 5.63 -27.19
C CYS A 101 8.91 5.62 -25.93
N THR A 102 9.50 5.14 -24.84
CA THR A 102 8.93 5.19 -23.49
C THR A 102 9.67 6.27 -22.72
N ARG A 103 8.96 7.25 -22.15
CA ARG A 103 9.52 8.18 -21.17
C ARG A 103 8.96 7.82 -19.80
N GLY A 104 9.79 7.82 -18.76
CA GLY A 104 9.39 7.54 -17.40
C GLY A 104 9.14 6.07 -17.11
N ILE A 105 8.06 5.77 -16.36
CA ILE A 105 7.69 4.41 -15.93
C ILE A 105 6.27 4.11 -16.41
N TRP A 106 6.12 2.98 -17.09
CA TRP A 106 4.86 2.53 -17.67
C TRP A 106 4.32 1.33 -16.92
N LEU A 107 2.99 1.25 -16.81
CA LEU A 107 2.23 0.23 -16.13
C LEU A 107 1.52 -0.67 -17.15
N TRP A 108 1.54 -1.98 -16.96
CA TRP A 108 0.61 -2.87 -17.61
C TRP A 108 -0.78 -2.76 -16.97
N GLY A 109 -1.75 -2.25 -17.72
CA GLY A 109 -3.09 -1.93 -17.21
C GLY A 109 -3.99 -3.12 -16.90
N ALA A 110 -3.51 -4.37 -17.08
CA ALA A 110 -4.20 -5.60 -16.70
C ALA A 110 -3.42 -6.36 -15.60
N PRO A 111 -3.47 -5.92 -14.34
CA PRO A 111 -2.81 -6.60 -13.22
C PRO A 111 -3.34 -8.04 -13.05
N VAL A 112 -2.48 -8.96 -12.66
CA VAL A 112 -2.80 -10.39 -12.55
C VAL A 112 -2.97 -10.79 -11.09
N ARG A 113 -4.16 -11.23 -10.70
CA ARG A 113 -4.39 -11.85 -9.38
C ARG A 113 -3.80 -13.25 -9.36
N THR A 114 -3.04 -13.56 -8.33
CA THR A 114 -2.38 -14.85 -8.17
C THR A 114 -2.20 -15.21 -6.70
N THR A 115 -1.81 -16.45 -6.45
CA THR A 115 -1.33 -16.89 -5.14
C THR A 115 0.14 -17.24 -5.29
N LEU A 116 0.98 -16.64 -4.46
CA LEU A 116 2.42 -16.90 -4.45
C LEU A 116 2.73 -18.33 -3.98
N ALA A 117 3.94 -18.80 -4.23
CA ALA A 117 4.42 -20.09 -3.74
C ALA A 117 4.34 -20.22 -2.20
N THR A 118 4.34 -19.09 -1.48
CA THR A 118 4.12 -19.01 -0.02
C THR A 118 2.67 -19.22 0.41
N GLY A 119 1.72 -19.37 -0.52
CA GLY A 119 0.27 -19.43 -0.26
C GLY A 119 -0.37 -18.05 -0.05
N GLU A 120 0.38 -16.94 -0.16
CA GLU A 120 -0.12 -15.58 0.05
C GLU A 120 -0.81 -15.05 -1.22
N PRO A 121 -2.10 -14.65 -1.16
CA PRO A 121 -2.78 -14.05 -2.30
C PRO A 121 -2.27 -12.64 -2.54
N CYS A 122 -2.01 -12.30 -3.81
CA CYS A 122 -1.57 -10.97 -4.22
C CYS A 122 -2.01 -10.64 -5.64
N THR A 123 -1.80 -9.38 -6.03
CA THR A 123 -1.95 -8.91 -7.41
C THR A 123 -0.59 -8.51 -7.95
N ILE A 124 -0.18 -9.13 -9.06
CA ILE A 124 1.05 -8.78 -9.76
C ILE A 124 0.79 -7.56 -10.64
N VAL A 125 1.62 -6.54 -10.45
CA VAL A 125 1.69 -5.33 -11.24
C VAL A 125 3.02 -5.35 -12.00
N LEU A 126 2.97 -5.17 -13.32
CA LEU A 126 4.15 -5.14 -14.17
C LEU A 126 4.44 -3.71 -14.62
N LEU A 127 5.67 -3.28 -14.43
CA LEU A 127 6.19 -1.97 -14.82
C LEU A 127 7.27 -2.11 -15.88
N ASP A 128 7.30 -1.22 -16.88
CA ASP A 128 8.37 -1.05 -17.86
C ASP A 128 9.00 0.33 -17.68
N VAL A 129 10.32 0.38 -17.51
CA VAL A 129 11.08 1.61 -17.29
C VAL A 129 11.69 2.10 -18.59
N GLU A 130 11.72 3.40 -18.80
CA GLU A 130 12.48 4.03 -19.88
C GLU A 130 13.91 3.48 -20.00
N GLY A 131 14.43 3.44 -21.20
CA GLY A 131 15.81 3.00 -21.44
C GLY A 131 16.86 3.94 -20.83
N LEU A 132 17.68 3.39 -19.95
CA LEU A 132 18.80 4.08 -19.31
C LEU A 132 19.97 4.25 -20.30
N GLY A 133 20.85 5.25 -20.10
CA GLY A 133 22.05 5.45 -20.92
C GLY A 133 21.80 5.96 -22.34
N GLY A 134 20.67 6.64 -22.60
CA GLY A 134 20.41 7.26 -23.90
C GLY A 134 21.35 8.45 -24.19
N LEU A 135 21.56 8.77 -25.46
CA LEU A 135 22.47 9.82 -25.90
C LEU A 135 22.15 11.23 -25.37
N GLU A 136 20.93 11.46 -24.91
CA GLU A 136 20.42 12.74 -24.38
C GLU A 136 20.26 12.71 -22.86
N ALA A 137 20.65 11.60 -22.19
CA ALA A 137 20.42 11.46 -20.75
C ALA A 137 21.51 12.12 -19.93
N ASP A 138 21.13 12.97 -19.00
CA ASP A 138 21.95 13.33 -17.85
C ASP A 138 22.07 12.10 -16.94
N GLY A 139 23.27 11.73 -16.50
CA GLY A 139 23.50 10.60 -15.61
C GLY A 139 22.73 10.71 -14.28
N HIS A 140 22.39 11.93 -13.85
CA HIS A 140 21.52 12.17 -12.71
C HIS A 140 20.07 11.77 -12.98
N TYR A 141 19.54 11.98 -14.18
CA TYR A 141 18.21 11.56 -14.56
C TYR A 141 18.07 10.03 -14.52
N ASP A 142 18.99 9.32 -15.17
CA ASP A 142 18.98 7.85 -15.19
C ASP A 142 19.09 7.25 -13.79
N THR A 143 19.92 7.83 -12.92
CA THR A 143 20.05 7.40 -11.52
C THR A 143 18.75 7.60 -10.74
N ARG A 144 18.08 8.74 -10.92
CA ARG A 144 16.79 9.04 -10.24
C ARG A 144 15.69 8.10 -10.74
N LEU A 145 15.62 7.85 -12.04
CA LEU A 145 14.63 6.95 -12.63
C LEU A 145 14.82 5.51 -12.14
N PHE A 146 16.07 5.04 -12.11
CA PHE A 146 16.38 3.71 -11.59
C PHE A 146 16.11 3.60 -10.08
N ALA A 147 16.42 4.64 -9.33
CA ALA A 147 16.11 4.72 -7.89
C ALA A 147 14.61 4.57 -7.65
N LEU A 148 13.77 5.28 -8.42
CA LEU A 148 12.31 5.13 -8.37
C LEU A 148 11.89 3.69 -8.66
N ALA A 149 12.40 3.10 -9.75
CA ALA A 149 12.08 1.73 -10.12
C ALA A 149 12.43 0.74 -9.01
N ALA A 150 13.64 0.85 -8.43
CA ALA A 150 14.10 -0.01 -7.34
C ALA A 150 13.29 0.17 -6.05
N LEU A 151 12.91 1.40 -5.71
CA LEU A 151 12.09 1.68 -4.53
C LEU A 151 10.65 1.16 -4.69
N LEU A 152 10.09 1.21 -5.89
CA LEU A 152 8.71 0.84 -6.16
C LEU A 152 8.50 -0.67 -6.33
N CYS A 153 9.46 -1.42 -6.88
CA CYS A 153 9.26 -2.84 -7.16
C CYS A 153 9.64 -3.75 -5.99
N SER A 154 9.14 -5.00 -6.04
CA SER A 154 9.58 -6.12 -5.21
C SER A 154 10.52 -7.06 -5.96
N THR A 155 10.47 -7.02 -7.30
CA THR A 155 11.38 -7.77 -8.19
C THR A 155 11.81 -6.85 -9.33
N LEU A 156 13.12 -6.66 -9.49
CA LEU A 156 13.71 -5.85 -10.54
C LEU A 156 14.37 -6.74 -11.60
N VAL A 157 13.82 -6.75 -12.79
CA VAL A 157 14.37 -7.45 -13.95
C VAL A 157 15.24 -6.48 -14.73
N TYR A 158 16.55 -6.62 -14.63
CA TYR A 158 17.50 -5.79 -15.36
C TYR A 158 17.91 -6.48 -16.67
N ASN A 159 17.59 -5.85 -17.79
CA ASN A 159 17.82 -6.39 -19.12
C ASN A 159 19.03 -5.75 -19.80
N SER A 160 20.00 -6.59 -20.23
CA SER A 160 21.18 -6.22 -20.99
C SER A 160 21.35 -7.10 -22.23
N LEU A 161 22.33 -6.79 -23.07
CA LEU A 161 22.67 -7.54 -24.28
C LEU A 161 24.08 -8.15 -24.19
N GLY A 162 24.27 -9.31 -24.80
CA GLY A 162 25.57 -9.92 -25.06
C GLY A 162 26.13 -10.71 -23.88
N ALA A 163 26.88 -10.10 -22.98
CA ALA A 163 27.56 -10.75 -21.86
C ALA A 163 27.57 -9.84 -20.62
N VAL A 164 27.84 -10.43 -19.45
CA VAL A 164 28.15 -9.68 -18.22
C VAL A 164 29.65 -9.45 -18.16
N ASP A 165 30.11 -8.51 -18.97
CA ASP A 165 31.51 -8.09 -19.04
C ASP A 165 31.77 -6.79 -18.26
N GLU A 166 33.02 -6.31 -18.32
CA GLU A 166 33.43 -5.07 -17.67
C GLU A 166 32.63 -3.84 -18.16
N HIS A 167 32.21 -3.87 -19.44
CA HIS A 167 31.38 -2.81 -20.01
C HIS A 167 29.95 -2.87 -19.46
N ALA A 168 29.37 -4.06 -19.37
CA ALA A 168 28.05 -4.25 -18.76
C ALA A 168 28.01 -3.81 -17.29
N ILE A 169 29.09 -4.07 -16.53
CA ILE A 169 29.24 -3.61 -15.15
C ILE A 169 29.41 -2.08 -15.10
N SER A 170 30.21 -1.50 -15.98
CA SER A 170 30.39 -0.05 -16.06
C SER A 170 29.09 0.68 -16.41
N ASN A 171 28.22 0.08 -17.24
CA ASN A 171 26.90 0.61 -17.54
C ASN A 171 25.96 0.68 -16.32
N LEU A 172 26.29 -0.02 -15.23
CA LEU A 172 25.58 0.04 -13.95
C LEU A 172 26.25 1.00 -12.95
N ALA A 173 27.17 1.87 -13.39
CA ALA A 173 27.84 2.83 -12.49
C ALA A 173 26.86 3.73 -11.72
N PHE A 174 25.67 4.00 -12.28
CA PHE A 174 24.62 4.73 -11.58
C PHE A 174 24.13 4.01 -10.29
N VAL A 175 24.25 2.68 -10.20
CA VAL A 175 23.92 1.92 -9.00
C VAL A 175 24.82 2.32 -7.84
N ALA A 176 26.11 2.60 -8.11
CA ALA A 176 27.05 3.06 -7.10
C ALA A 176 26.67 4.44 -6.50
N ASN A 177 25.85 5.19 -7.20
CA ASN A 177 25.37 6.50 -6.79
C ASN A 177 23.97 6.46 -6.16
N LEU A 178 23.33 5.30 -6.06
CA LEU A 178 21.98 5.18 -5.48
C LEU A 178 21.90 5.72 -4.06
N THR A 179 22.94 5.55 -3.24
CA THR A 179 23.00 6.09 -1.87
C THR A 179 22.92 7.63 -1.82
N GLN A 180 23.24 8.29 -2.92
CA GLN A 180 23.09 9.75 -3.04
C GLN A 180 21.65 10.16 -3.37
N HIS A 181 20.84 9.22 -3.86
CA HIS A 181 19.49 9.45 -4.33
C HIS A 181 18.41 8.66 -3.56
N VAL A 182 18.81 7.80 -2.62
CA VAL A 182 17.90 7.02 -1.75
C VAL A 182 18.51 6.87 -0.37
N ARG A 183 17.72 7.12 0.67
CA ARG A 183 18.03 6.79 2.06
C ARG A 183 17.04 5.78 2.61
N ILE A 184 17.50 4.89 3.48
CA ILE A 184 16.62 3.92 4.16
C ILE A 184 16.05 4.54 5.43
N THR A 185 16.90 5.15 6.22
CA THR A 185 16.60 5.86 7.46
C THR A 185 17.18 7.27 7.43
N GLU A 186 16.80 8.13 8.35
CA GLU A 186 17.39 9.47 8.48
C GLU A 186 18.82 9.43 9.04
N ASP A 187 19.19 8.35 9.73
CA ASP A 187 20.54 8.14 10.22
C ASP A 187 21.46 7.71 9.06
N ASP A 188 22.64 8.37 8.96
CA ASP A 188 23.60 8.18 7.86
C ASP A 188 24.32 6.81 7.84
N HIS A 189 23.99 5.90 8.74
CA HIS A 189 24.62 4.59 8.86
C HIS A 189 23.58 3.44 8.82
N PRO A 190 23.07 3.08 7.61
CA PRO A 190 22.24 1.89 7.48
C PRO A 190 23.09 0.65 7.83
N GLY A 191 22.53 -0.24 8.65
CA GLY A 191 23.14 -1.54 8.93
C GLY A 191 23.16 -2.42 7.68
N GLU A 192 24.09 -3.38 7.60
CA GLU A 192 24.22 -4.28 6.44
C GLU A 192 22.92 -5.02 6.06
N GLY A 193 22.01 -5.26 7.00
CA GLY A 193 20.71 -5.91 6.74
C GLY A 193 19.56 -4.96 6.35
N ASP A 194 19.76 -3.64 6.37
CA ASP A 194 18.70 -2.69 6.07
C ASP A 194 18.43 -2.56 4.57
N PHE A 195 19.47 -2.70 3.75
CA PHE A 195 19.32 -2.72 2.30
C PHE A 195 18.53 -3.95 1.84
N GLU A 196 18.81 -5.12 2.36
CA GLU A 196 18.14 -6.38 2.02
C GLU A 196 16.63 -6.33 2.21
N ARG A 197 16.15 -5.59 3.22
CA ARG A 197 14.73 -5.49 3.56
C ARG A 197 13.95 -4.50 2.70
N HIS A 198 14.64 -3.58 2.01
CA HIS A 198 14.00 -2.46 1.33
C HIS A 198 14.21 -2.48 -0.19
N PHE A 199 15.26 -3.14 -0.66
CA PHE A 199 15.53 -3.30 -2.08
C PHE A 199 14.92 -4.57 -2.65
N PRO A 200 14.60 -4.58 -3.97
CA PRO A 200 13.95 -5.72 -4.62
C PRO A 200 14.91 -6.90 -4.83
N ALA A 201 14.34 -8.10 -5.02
CA ALA A 201 15.07 -9.18 -5.65
C ALA A 201 15.50 -8.76 -7.06
N PHE A 202 16.71 -9.12 -7.46
CA PHE A 202 17.33 -8.68 -8.71
C PHE A 202 17.48 -9.84 -9.68
N VAL A 203 16.93 -9.68 -10.88
CA VAL A 203 17.03 -10.68 -11.97
C VAL A 203 17.76 -10.06 -13.13
N TRP A 204 19.01 -10.47 -13.37
CA TRP A 204 19.78 -10.02 -14.53
C TRP A 204 19.44 -10.88 -15.73
N VAL A 205 18.85 -10.30 -16.74
CA VAL A 205 18.55 -10.96 -18.03
C VAL A 205 19.55 -10.51 -19.07
N VAL A 206 20.38 -11.44 -19.51
CA VAL A 206 21.35 -11.22 -20.59
C VAL A 206 20.75 -11.75 -21.88
N ARG A 207 20.41 -10.85 -22.81
CA ARG A 207 19.82 -11.22 -24.10
C ARG A 207 20.86 -11.41 -25.19
N ASP A 208 20.45 -12.15 -26.20
CA ASP A 208 21.26 -12.48 -27.36
C ASP A 208 22.61 -13.15 -26.95
N PHE A 209 22.53 -13.91 -25.85
CA PHE A 209 23.67 -14.62 -25.29
C PHE A 209 24.09 -15.74 -26.23
N ALA A 210 25.37 -15.77 -26.58
CA ALA A 210 25.95 -16.70 -27.59
C ALA A 210 27.23 -17.39 -27.08
N LEU A 211 27.53 -17.27 -25.77
CA LEU A 211 28.72 -17.88 -25.17
C LEU A 211 28.35 -19.22 -24.55
N ASP A 212 29.31 -20.12 -24.44
CA ASP A 212 29.18 -21.29 -23.60
C ASP A 212 29.43 -20.90 -22.15
N LEU A 213 28.60 -21.45 -21.22
CA LEU A 213 28.74 -21.20 -19.82
C LEU A 213 29.77 -22.15 -19.23
N GLU A 214 31.01 -21.74 -19.23
CA GLU A 214 32.15 -22.48 -18.71
C GLU A 214 33.02 -21.59 -17.79
N ASP A 215 33.64 -22.19 -16.80
CA ASP A 215 34.59 -21.51 -15.93
C ASP A 215 36.00 -21.44 -16.59
N GLU A 216 36.98 -20.85 -15.90
CA GLU A 216 38.36 -20.73 -16.38
C GLU A 216 39.04 -22.07 -16.61
N ARG A 217 38.48 -23.19 -16.13
CA ARG A 217 39.00 -24.56 -16.30
C ARG A 217 38.31 -25.29 -17.45
N GLY A 218 37.23 -24.71 -18.00
CA GLY A 218 36.40 -25.34 -19.02
C GLY A 218 35.29 -26.23 -18.40
N ASP A 219 35.05 -26.14 -17.10
CA ASP A 219 33.94 -26.84 -16.47
C ASP A 219 32.64 -26.06 -16.67
N ALA A 220 31.55 -26.77 -17.00
CA ALA A 220 30.24 -26.14 -17.20
C ALA A 220 29.72 -25.51 -15.89
N ILE A 221 29.28 -24.26 -15.98
CA ILE A 221 28.69 -23.49 -14.89
C ILE A 221 27.26 -23.09 -15.21
N ASP A 222 26.45 -22.74 -14.18
CA ASP A 222 25.15 -22.18 -14.42
C ASP A 222 25.20 -20.64 -14.61
N ALA A 223 24.07 -20.05 -15.03
CA ALA A 223 23.99 -18.61 -15.25
C ALA A 223 24.18 -17.79 -13.95
N ASN A 224 23.85 -18.33 -12.78
CA ASN A 224 24.05 -17.64 -11.51
C ASN A 224 25.52 -17.66 -11.12
N GLU A 225 26.21 -18.78 -11.30
CA GLU A 225 27.64 -18.89 -11.09
C GLU A 225 28.40 -17.94 -12.05
N TYR A 226 27.94 -17.83 -13.30
CA TYR A 226 28.44 -16.86 -14.26
C TYR A 226 28.33 -15.43 -13.76
N LEU A 227 27.14 -15.02 -13.24
CA LEU A 227 26.94 -13.71 -12.66
C LEU A 227 27.85 -13.47 -11.45
N GLU A 228 27.88 -14.44 -10.49
CA GLU A 228 28.71 -14.29 -9.30
C GLU A 228 30.21 -14.22 -9.63
N ASN A 229 30.67 -14.92 -10.65
CA ASN A 229 32.04 -14.82 -11.16
C ASN A 229 32.31 -13.41 -11.73
N ALA A 230 31.39 -12.85 -12.52
CA ALA A 230 31.48 -11.49 -13.07
C ALA A 230 31.47 -10.42 -11.97
N LEU A 231 30.80 -10.69 -10.86
CA LEU A 231 30.72 -9.79 -9.69
C LEU A 231 31.89 -9.99 -8.69
N ARG A 232 32.88 -10.83 -8.99
CA ARG A 232 34.12 -10.89 -8.17
C ARG A 232 34.93 -9.63 -8.35
N GLU A 233 35.54 -9.16 -7.27
CA GLU A 233 36.44 -8.02 -7.34
C GLU A 233 37.63 -8.31 -8.24
N GLN A 234 37.95 -7.37 -9.10
CA GLN A 234 39.11 -7.44 -9.98
C GLN A 234 40.34 -6.88 -9.29
N VAL A 235 41.46 -7.53 -9.49
CA VAL A 235 42.75 -7.05 -8.99
C VAL A 235 43.27 -5.97 -9.94
N GLY A 236 43.48 -4.77 -9.40
CA GLY A 236 44.02 -3.64 -10.15
C GLY A 236 44.12 -2.41 -9.25
N PHE A 237 45.02 -1.50 -9.59
CA PHE A 237 45.29 -0.30 -8.79
C PHE A 237 44.87 0.99 -9.53
N ASP A 238 44.30 0.86 -10.73
CA ASP A 238 43.81 1.99 -11.51
C ASP A 238 42.40 2.44 -11.05
N ALA A 239 42.09 3.71 -11.28
CA ALA A 239 40.83 4.33 -10.85
C ALA A 239 39.60 3.66 -11.51
N ALA A 240 39.73 3.17 -12.75
CA ALA A 240 38.64 2.52 -13.46
C ALA A 240 38.31 1.16 -12.85
N THR A 241 39.32 0.37 -12.45
CA THR A 241 39.12 -0.90 -11.72
C THR A 241 38.49 -0.64 -10.34
N ALA A 242 38.97 0.39 -9.63
CA ALA A 242 38.39 0.76 -8.34
C ALA A 242 36.90 1.14 -8.46
N GLU A 243 36.52 1.91 -9.48
CA GLU A 243 35.14 2.29 -9.70
C GLU A 243 34.26 1.08 -10.07
N ARG A 244 34.75 0.18 -10.95
CA ARG A 244 34.01 -1.06 -11.26
C ARG A 244 33.84 -1.97 -10.04
N ASN A 245 34.86 -2.08 -9.20
CA ASN A 245 34.76 -2.84 -7.95
C ASN A 245 33.76 -2.19 -6.99
N ARG A 246 33.70 -0.86 -6.95
CA ARG A 246 32.66 -0.14 -6.20
C ARG A 246 31.27 -0.49 -6.70
N VAL A 247 31.04 -0.52 -8.03
CA VAL A 247 29.75 -0.95 -8.61
C VAL A 247 29.42 -2.38 -8.22
N ARG A 248 30.39 -3.32 -8.31
CA ARG A 248 30.22 -4.71 -7.89
C ARG A 248 29.81 -4.84 -6.42
N HIS A 249 30.51 -4.11 -5.56
CA HIS A 249 30.22 -4.08 -4.13
C HIS A 249 28.81 -3.55 -3.87
N MET A 250 28.41 -2.44 -4.49
CA MET A 250 27.10 -1.83 -4.30
C MET A 250 25.98 -2.72 -4.88
N LEU A 251 26.18 -3.38 -6.01
CA LEU A 251 25.23 -4.36 -6.53
C LEU A 251 24.96 -5.49 -5.54
N LYS A 252 26.02 -6.02 -4.92
CA LYS A 252 25.89 -7.06 -3.89
C LYS A 252 25.20 -6.56 -2.63
N ALA A 253 25.49 -5.33 -2.22
CA ALA A 253 24.90 -4.73 -1.02
C ALA A 253 23.42 -4.39 -1.20
N PHE A 254 23.04 -3.83 -2.35
CA PHE A 254 21.62 -3.47 -2.59
C PHE A 254 20.76 -4.68 -2.95
N PHE A 255 21.30 -5.65 -3.67
CA PHE A 255 20.57 -6.79 -4.19
C PHE A 255 21.14 -8.09 -3.62
N SER A 256 20.81 -8.41 -2.38
CA SER A 256 21.25 -9.63 -1.71
C SER A 256 20.70 -10.88 -2.39
N GLU A 257 19.43 -10.83 -2.83
CA GLU A 257 18.81 -11.87 -3.65
C GLU A 257 18.93 -11.49 -5.12
N ARG A 258 19.78 -12.22 -5.86
CA ARG A 258 20.03 -11.97 -7.28
C ARG A 258 20.16 -13.27 -8.07
N ARG A 259 19.69 -13.24 -9.32
CA ARG A 259 19.71 -14.34 -10.27
C ARG A 259 20.08 -13.84 -11.66
N CYS A 260 20.60 -14.75 -12.49
CA CYS A 260 20.93 -14.47 -13.87
C CYS A 260 20.21 -15.45 -14.81
N PHE A 261 19.77 -14.92 -15.95
CA PHE A 261 19.20 -15.68 -17.05
C PHE A 261 19.86 -15.27 -18.36
N CYS A 262 20.47 -16.24 -19.05
CA CYS A 262 21.05 -16.05 -20.36
C CYS A 262 20.05 -16.50 -21.44
N LEU A 263 19.50 -15.54 -22.18
CA LEU A 263 18.52 -15.79 -23.23
C LEU A 263 19.20 -15.76 -24.60
N GLU A 264 19.04 -16.83 -25.34
CA GLU A 264 19.45 -16.84 -26.75
C GLU A 264 18.63 -15.83 -27.57
N ARG A 265 19.10 -15.54 -28.79
CA ARG A 265 18.38 -14.67 -29.73
C ARG A 265 17.04 -15.30 -30.11
N PRO A 266 15.90 -14.56 -30.03
CA PRO A 266 14.57 -15.14 -30.28
C PRO A 266 14.31 -15.60 -31.70
N VAL A 267 14.94 -14.93 -32.69
CA VAL A 267 14.91 -15.26 -34.12
C VAL A 267 16.28 -14.98 -34.73
N LEU A 268 16.63 -15.65 -35.85
CA LEU A 268 17.90 -15.44 -36.55
C LEU A 268 17.80 -14.42 -37.69
N ASP A 269 16.58 -14.19 -38.17
CA ASP A 269 16.30 -13.24 -39.25
C ASP A 269 16.23 -11.81 -38.70
N GLU A 270 16.97 -10.87 -39.28
CA GLU A 270 17.08 -9.49 -38.83
C GLU A 270 15.79 -8.69 -39.02
N ASP A 271 15.08 -8.90 -40.15
CA ASP A 271 13.81 -8.19 -40.40
C ASP A 271 12.72 -8.64 -39.41
N ARG A 272 12.71 -9.95 -39.10
CA ARG A 272 11.83 -10.52 -38.09
C ARG A 272 12.20 -10.05 -36.69
N LEU A 273 13.48 -9.88 -36.40
CA LEU A 273 13.94 -9.35 -35.10
C LEU A 273 13.48 -7.91 -34.90
N GLN A 274 13.57 -7.09 -35.95
CA GLN A 274 13.08 -5.72 -35.92
C GLN A 274 11.57 -5.66 -35.68
N ASN A 275 10.81 -6.63 -36.19
CA ASN A 275 9.35 -6.73 -36.03
C ASN A 275 8.93 -7.90 -35.12
N LEU A 276 9.67 -8.14 -34.05
CA LEU A 276 9.48 -9.32 -33.19
C LEU A 276 8.04 -9.40 -32.59
N GLN A 277 7.36 -8.29 -32.43
CA GLN A 277 5.95 -8.27 -32.00
C GLN A 277 5.01 -8.96 -32.98
N ALA A 278 5.28 -8.89 -34.27
CA ALA A 278 4.49 -9.52 -35.30
C ALA A 278 4.81 -11.03 -35.48
N VAL A 279 5.93 -11.50 -34.91
CA VAL A 279 6.31 -12.91 -34.99
C VAL A 279 5.49 -13.74 -34.02
N PRO A 280 4.74 -14.76 -34.47
CA PRO A 280 4.03 -15.68 -33.59
C PRO A 280 4.97 -16.34 -32.57
N VAL A 281 4.47 -16.62 -31.35
CA VAL A 281 5.30 -17.18 -30.26
C VAL A 281 5.85 -18.55 -30.64
N ASP A 282 5.08 -19.36 -31.35
CA ASP A 282 5.44 -20.69 -31.83
C ASP A 282 6.50 -20.69 -32.95
N GLU A 283 6.75 -19.54 -33.56
CA GLU A 283 7.82 -19.34 -34.54
C GLU A 283 9.13 -18.81 -33.91
N LEU A 284 9.13 -18.50 -32.64
CA LEU A 284 10.36 -18.16 -31.91
C LEU A 284 11.23 -19.40 -31.73
N ARG A 285 12.55 -19.20 -31.62
CA ARG A 285 13.50 -20.32 -31.45
C ARG A 285 13.16 -21.12 -30.18
N PRO A 286 13.14 -22.47 -30.28
CA PRO A 286 12.84 -23.33 -29.14
C PRO A 286 13.78 -23.12 -27.94
N ALA A 287 15.05 -22.80 -28.17
CA ALA A 287 15.99 -22.51 -27.12
C ALA A 287 15.61 -21.23 -26.35
N PHE A 288 15.30 -20.13 -27.09
CA PHE A 288 14.77 -18.90 -26.47
C PHE A 288 13.49 -19.16 -25.65
N LEU A 289 12.55 -19.93 -26.20
CA LEU A 289 11.29 -20.24 -25.49
C LEU A 289 11.52 -21.01 -24.20
N ARG A 290 12.47 -21.96 -24.17
CA ARG A 290 12.81 -22.70 -22.93
C ARG A 290 13.40 -21.77 -21.89
N SER A 291 14.46 -21.03 -22.22
CA SER A 291 15.11 -20.11 -21.28
C SER A 291 14.16 -18.99 -20.82
N PHE A 292 13.26 -18.52 -21.71
CA PHE A 292 12.25 -17.54 -21.34
C PHE A 292 11.16 -18.13 -20.40
N ALA A 293 10.76 -19.38 -20.61
CA ALA A 293 9.82 -20.06 -19.73
C ALA A 293 10.42 -20.23 -18.32
N GLU A 294 11.69 -20.59 -18.22
CA GLU A 294 12.43 -20.65 -16.97
C GLU A 294 12.49 -19.27 -16.27
N LEU A 295 12.84 -18.22 -17.02
CA LEU A 295 12.82 -16.85 -16.52
C LEU A 295 11.44 -16.47 -15.97
N ARG A 296 10.37 -16.72 -16.73
CA ARG A 296 9.00 -16.37 -16.35
C ARG A 296 8.57 -17.12 -15.08
N GLU A 297 8.84 -18.42 -15.02
CA GLU A 297 8.53 -19.23 -13.84
C GLU A 297 9.31 -18.74 -12.62
N HIS A 298 10.60 -18.42 -12.83
CA HIS A 298 11.44 -17.91 -11.75
C HIS A 298 10.99 -16.53 -11.26
N VAL A 299 10.65 -15.61 -12.15
CA VAL A 299 10.09 -14.31 -11.79
C VAL A 299 8.80 -14.49 -10.98
N ARG A 300 7.94 -15.44 -11.36
CA ARG A 300 6.74 -15.77 -10.59
C ARG A 300 7.08 -16.35 -9.20
N ALA A 301 8.04 -17.26 -9.13
CA ALA A 301 8.45 -17.91 -7.88
C ALA A 301 9.15 -16.94 -6.91
N MET A 302 10.00 -16.04 -7.42
CA MET A 302 10.65 -14.98 -6.64
C MET A 302 9.73 -13.80 -6.34
N SER A 303 8.60 -13.70 -7.04
CA SER A 303 7.67 -12.61 -6.81
C SER A 303 7.21 -12.63 -5.35
N ALA A 304 7.53 -11.57 -4.64
CA ALA A 304 7.17 -11.37 -3.25
C ALA A 304 6.20 -10.18 -3.13
N VAL A 305 5.34 -10.24 -2.13
CA VAL A 305 4.53 -9.07 -1.78
C VAL A 305 5.46 -7.89 -1.48
N LYS A 306 5.21 -6.75 -2.13
CA LYS A 306 5.94 -5.52 -1.81
C LYS A 306 5.67 -5.17 -0.36
N ARG A 307 6.76 -5.09 0.41
CA ARG A 307 6.71 -4.71 1.83
C ARG A 307 7.58 -3.49 2.07
N VAL A 308 7.11 -2.61 2.92
CA VAL A 308 7.90 -1.51 3.45
C VAL A 308 7.81 -1.57 4.98
N ARG A 309 8.95 -1.61 5.65
CA ARG A 309 9.04 -1.83 7.11
C ARG A 309 8.21 -3.04 7.59
N GLY A 310 8.27 -4.14 6.83
CA GLY A 310 7.57 -5.39 7.14
C GLY A 310 6.06 -5.41 6.81
N ARG A 311 5.45 -4.29 6.47
CA ARG A 311 4.02 -4.22 6.12
C ARG A 311 3.81 -4.34 4.62
N ALA A 312 2.81 -5.13 4.24
CA ALA A 312 2.42 -5.29 2.85
C ALA A 312 1.84 -3.99 2.28
N VAL A 313 2.17 -3.68 1.05
CA VAL A 313 1.71 -2.50 0.31
C VAL A 313 0.45 -2.88 -0.47
N SER A 314 -0.63 -2.11 -0.28
CA SER A 314 -1.85 -2.16 -1.10
C SER A 314 -1.73 -1.26 -2.33
N GLY A 315 -2.68 -1.36 -3.28
CA GLY A 315 -2.70 -0.49 -4.44
C GLY A 315 -2.73 0.99 -4.07
N ARG A 316 -3.52 1.36 -3.11
CA ARG A 316 -3.65 2.74 -2.61
C ARG A 316 -2.37 3.22 -1.93
N THR A 317 -1.81 2.41 -1.03
CA THR A 317 -0.52 2.71 -0.37
C THR A 317 0.62 2.83 -1.38
N PHE A 318 0.60 2.03 -2.44
CA PHE A 318 1.58 2.09 -3.52
C PHE A 318 1.53 3.43 -4.27
N VAL A 319 0.35 3.90 -4.63
CA VAL A 319 0.16 5.20 -5.28
C VAL A 319 0.67 6.35 -4.40
N GLU A 320 0.37 6.33 -3.11
CA GLU A 320 0.88 7.35 -2.18
C GLU A 320 2.41 7.31 -2.06
N LEU A 321 3.03 6.11 -2.06
CA LEU A 321 4.50 5.99 -2.13
C LEU A 321 5.06 6.56 -3.43
N CYS A 322 4.43 6.26 -4.59
CA CYS A 322 4.83 6.85 -5.88
C CYS A 322 4.84 8.38 -5.80
N ARG A 323 3.75 8.98 -5.31
CA ARG A 323 3.65 10.44 -5.17
C ARG A 323 4.74 11.00 -4.26
N ARG A 324 4.97 10.38 -3.10
CA ARG A 324 5.98 10.85 -2.15
C ARG A 324 7.39 10.79 -2.70
N TYR A 325 7.75 9.70 -3.35
CA TYR A 325 9.08 9.59 -3.97
C TYR A 325 9.26 10.58 -5.11
N VAL A 326 8.24 10.75 -5.96
CA VAL A 326 8.24 11.72 -7.05
C VAL A 326 8.37 13.15 -6.51
N ASP A 327 7.54 13.54 -5.55
CA ASP A 327 7.57 14.89 -4.95
C ASP A 327 8.94 15.21 -4.32
N THR A 328 9.52 14.23 -3.61
CA THR A 328 10.83 14.41 -2.98
C THR A 328 11.93 14.57 -4.02
N LEU A 329 11.95 13.74 -5.06
CA LEU A 329 12.93 13.86 -6.14
C LEU A 329 12.75 15.15 -6.94
N GLN A 330 11.52 15.60 -7.12
CA GLN A 330 11.20 16.83 -7.84
C GLN A 330 11.67 18.07 -7.07
N SER A 331 11.56 18.07 -5.75
CA SER A 331 12.07 19.14 -4.89
C SER A 331 13.60 19.12 -4.73
N GLY A 332 14.32 18.22 -5.41
CA GLY A 332 15.77 18.05 -5.28
C GLY A 332 16.19 17.34 -3.99
N GLY A 333 15.25 16.80 -3.24
CA GLY A 333 15.50 16.01 -2.04
C GLY A 333 15.92 14.58 -2.34
N VAL A 334 16.36 13.89 -1.29
CA VAL A 334 16.69 12.46 -1.32
C VAL A 334 15.55 11.69 -0.64
N PRO A 335 14.80 10.83 -1.36
CA PRO A 335 13.76 10.03 -0.75
C PRO A 335 14.30 9.17 0.38
N THR A 336 13.74 9.32 1.56
CA THR A 336 13.99 8.46 2.70
C THR A 336 12.81 7.48 2.83
N VAL A 337 13.10 6.19 2.75
CA VAL A 337 12.05 5.13 2.77
C VAL A 337 11.25 5.18 4.07
N ALA A 338 11.93 5.38 5.20
CA ALA A 338 11.28 5.46 6.51
C ALA A 338 10.30 6.65 6.59
N THR A 339 10.75 7.84 6.24
CA THR A 339 9.94 9.08 6.31
C THR A 339 8.76 9.02 5.36
N ALA A 340 9.00 8.64 4.10
CA ALA A 340 7.92 8.48 3.12
C ALA A 340 6.86 7.48 3.60
N TRP A 341 7.30 6.36 4.19
CA TRP A 341 6.39 5.36 4.74
C TRP A 341 5.56 5.89 5.92
N GLU A 342 6.19 6.61 6.86
CA GLU A 342 5.51 7.19 8.01
C GLU A 342 4.44 8.20 7.59
N GLU A 343 4.73 9.05 6.61
CA GLU A 343 3.77 10.00 6.07
C GLU A 343 2.59 9.30 5.35
N VAL A 344 2.88 8.25 4.57
CA VAL A 344 1.84 7.44 3.92
C VAL A 344 0.96 6.76 4.97
N MET A 345 1.57 6.18 6.02
CA MET A 345 0.81 5.53 7.09
C MET A 345 -0.03 6.51 7.89
N ALA A 346 0.47 7.72 8.13
CA ALA A 346 -0.31 8.77 8.79
C ALA A 346 -1.57 9.14 7.98
N ARG A 347 -1.44 9.28 6.66
CA ARG A 347 -2.58 9.54 5.76
C ARG A 347 -3.56 8.36 5.73
N GLU A 348 -3.06 7.14 5.66
CA GLU A 348 -3.91 5.93 5.71
C GLU A 348 -4.65 5.83 7.04
N CYS A 349 -4.01 6.14 8.17
CA CYS A 349 -4.68 6.22 9.47
C CYS A 349 -5.78 7.29 9.51
N ALA A 350 -5.51 8.49 8.99
CA ALA A 350 -6.49 9.56 8.94
C ALA A 350 -7.71 9.17 8.08
N ARG A 351 -7.47 8.53 6.93
CA ARG A 351 -8.53 8.03 6.06
C ARG A 351 -9.32 6.89 6.71
N ALA A 352 -8.64 5.90 7.27
CA ALA A 352 -9.28 4.78 7.96
C ALA A 352 -10.14 5.26 9.14
N ARG A 353 -9.70 6.33 9.84
CA ARG A 353 -10.47 6.98 10.89
C ARG A 353 -11.75 7.61 10.34
N ALA A 354 -11.67 8.36 9.23
CA ALA A 354 -12.83 8.96 8.60
C ALA A 354 -13.86 7.90 8.15
N GLU A 355 -13.42 6.84 7.47
CA GLU A 355 -14.28 5.72 7.04
C GLU A 355 -14.89 4.96 8.23
N ALA A 356 -14.13 4.78 9.31
CA ALA A 356 -14.61 4.17 10.53
C ALA A 356 -15.68 5.04 11.22
N LEU A 357 -15.50 6.35 11.21
CA LEU A 357 -16.48 7.29 11.75
C LEU A 357 -17.78 7.30 10.94
N GLU A 358 -17.71 7.26 9.61
CA GLU A 358 -18.89 7.07 8.77
C GLU A 358 -19.61 5.74 9.07
N THR A 359 -18.85 4.66 9.30
CA THR A 359 -19.39 3.36 9.73
C THR A 359 -20.10 3.47 11.08
N TYR A 360 -19.53 4.22 12.02
CA TYR A 360 -20.14 4.51 13.31
C TYR A 360 -21.45 5.30 13.14
N GLU A 361 -21.41 6.38 12.38
CA GLU A 361 -22.57 7.25 12.15
C GLU A 361 -23.72 6.51 11.47
N ALA A 362 -23.41 5.68 10.47
CA ALA A 362 -24.41 4.85 9.79
C ALA A 362 -25.06 3.82 10.75
N ALA A 363 -24.27 3.25 11.65
CA ALA A 363 -24.75 2.28 12.66
C ALA A 363 -25.43 2.94 13.87
N PHE A 364 -25.09 4.21 14.14
CA PHE A 364 -25.62 5.02 15.23
C PHE A 364 -26.61 6.09 14.72
N ALA A 365 -27.23 5.85 13.55
CA ALA A 365 -28.19 6.76 12.95
C ALA A 365 -29.34 7.11 13.90
N THR A 366 -29.81 8.36 13.84
CA THR A 366 -30.89 8.85 14.68
C THR A 366 -32.22 8.18 14.30
N HIS A 367 -32.93 7.64 15.30
CA HIS A 367 -34.34 7.36 15.19
C HIS A 367 -35.15 8.60 15.57
N GLU A 368 -36.33 8.75 15.00
CA GLU A 368 -37.21 9.89 15.31
C GLU A 368 -37.82 9.80 16.71
N ASP A 369 -37.83 8.61 17.27
CA ASP A 369 -38.41 8.34 18.60
C ASP A 369 -37.40 8.53 19.74
N VAL A 370 -37.90 8.94 20.89
CA VAL A 370 -37.11 9.03 22.12
C VAL A 370 -36.76 7.62 22.60
N GLU A 371 -35.45 7.36 22.73
CA GLU A 371 -34.90 6.09 23.17
C GLU A 371 -34.58 6.12 24.69
N ASP A 372 -34.66 4.98 25.35
CA ASP A 372 -34.13 4.85 26.69
C ASP A 372 -32.60 4.81 26.69
N ASP A 373 -31.98 5.23 27.79
CA ASP A 373 -30.51 5.38 27.88
C ASP A 373 -29.76 4.03 27.73
N GLU A 374 -30.38 2.91 28.13
CA GLU A 374 -29.79 1.57 28.01
C GLU A 374 -29.74 1.13 26.54
N THR A 375 -30.80 1.32 25.78
CA THR A 375 -30.88 1.07 24.35
C THR A 375 -29.87 1.94 23.59
N LEU A 376 -29.81 3.24 23.91
CA LEU A 376 -28.88 4.17 23.31
C LEU A 376 -27.40 3.75 23.54
N LEU A 377 -27.08 3.37 24.80
CA LEU A 377 -25.74 2.91 25.14
C LEU A 377 -25.37 1.56 24.48
N LYS A 378 -26.35 0.67 24.29
CA LYS A 378 -26.14 -0.59 23.58
C LYS A 378 -25.85 -0.32 22.11
N THR A 379 -26.68 0.51 21.45
CA THR A 379 -26.50 0.90 20.06
C THR A 379 -25.13 1.56 19.84
N HIS A 380 -24.74 2.48 20.75
CA HIS A 380 -23.42 3.09 20.74
C HIS A 380 -22.30 2.04 20.82
N ARG A 381 -22.36 1.11 21.77
CA ARG A 381 -21.32 0.07 21.94
C ARG A 381 -21.18 -0.80 20.70
N ASP A 382 -22.31 -1.20 20.09
CA ASP A 382 -22.31 -2.02 18.89
C ASP A 382 -21.76 -1.24 17.67
N ALA A 383 -22.13 0.03 17.52
CA ALA A 383 -21.61 0.92 16.48
C ALA A 383 -20.10 1.18 16.66
N ALA A 384 -19.66 1.51 17.88
CA ALA A 384 -18.26 1.74 18.19
C ALA A 384 -17.39 0.49 17.95
N LYS A 385 -17.89 -0.69 18.33
CA LYS A 385 -17.18 -1.96 18.07
C LYS A 385 -16.97 -2.21 16.57
N ARG A 386 -17.97 -1.91 15.73
CA ARG A 386 -17.84 -2.03 14.26
C ARG A 386 -16.84 -1.03 13.69
N ALA A 387 -16.93 0.23 14.09
CA ALA A 387 -16.03 1.28 13.67
C ALA A 387 -14.57 1.00 14.06
N LEU A 388 -14.32 0.66 15.32
CA LEU A 388 -12.97 0.31 15.80
C LEU A 388 -12.43 -0.95 15.11
N GLY A 389 -13.29 -1.93 14.81
CA GLY A 389 -12.92 -3.11 14.04
C GLY A 389 -12.51 -2.75 12.62
N ALA A 390 -13.28 -1.90 11.93
CA ALA A 390 -12.96 -1.42 10.57
C ALA A 390 -11.65 -0.61 10.54
N PHE A 391 -11.44 0.28 11.52
CA PHE A 391 -10.19 1.02 11.65
C PHE A 391 -8.98 0.10 11.83
N ARG A 392 -9.04 -0.84 12.78
CA ARG A 392 -7.93 -1.78 13.07
C ARG A 392 -7.58 -2.68 11.90
N ALA A 393 -8.54 -2.98 11.02
CA ALA A 393 -8.30 -3.80 9.83
C ALA A 393 -7.49 -3.06 8.76
N GLN A 394 -7.53 -1.73 8.72
CA GLN A 394 -6.94 -0.91 7.67
C GLN A 394 -5.74 -0.09 8.16
N ALA A 395 -5.81 0.42 9.39
CA ALA A 395 -4.83 1.35 9.94
C ALA A 395 -3.56 0.65 10.48
N GLY A 396 -2.47 1.43 10.57
CA GLY A 396 -1.21 0.99 11.18
C GLY A 396 -0.13 2.07 11.11
N GLY A 397 1.06 1.75 11.60
CA GLY A 397 2.18 2.69 11.66
C GLY A 397 2.28 3.42 12.99
N ALA A 398 3.18 4.41 13.07
CA ALA A 398 3.49 5.12 14.31
C ALA A 398 2.31 5.94 14.86
N THR A 399 1.43 6.43 13.97
CA THR A 399 0.26 7.24 14.34
C THR A 399 -0.98 6.41 14.70
N PHE A 400 -0.89 5.09 14.70
CA PHE A 400 -2.03 4.19 14.91
C PHE A 400 -2.72 4.45 16.26
N GLU A 401 -1.96 4.44 17.38
CA GLU A 401 -2.52 4.60 18.73
C GLU A 401 -3.15 5.99 18.93
N SER A 402 -2.52 7.04 18.41
CA SER A 402 -3.08 8.39 18.46
C SER A 402 -4.40 8.47 17.69
N SER A 403 -4.43 7.96 16.45
CA SER A 403 -5.62 7.99 15.60
C SER A 403 -6.76 7.10 16.15
N LEU A 404 -6.42 6.00 16.84
CA LEU A 404 -7.38 5.17 17.54
C LEU A 404 -8.03 5.92 18.70
N GLY A 405 -7.21 6.59 19.53
CA GLY A 405 -7.70 7.41 20.63
C GLY A 405 -8.58 8.58 20.18
N GLU A 406 -8.22 9.21 19.06
CA GLU A 406 -9.05 10.25 18.45
C GLU A 406 -10.40 9.71 17.97
N LEU A 407 -10.43 8.53 17.32
CA LEU A 407 -11.66 7.87 16.90
C LEU A 407 -12.57 7.53 18.10
N GLU A 408 -11.98 6.98 19.17
CA GLU A 408 -12.73 6.67 20.40
C GLU A 408 -13.34 7.95 21.02
N ALA A 409 -12.58 9.04 21.08
CA ALA A 409 -13.03 10.32 21.56
C ALA A 409 -14.17 10.91 20.70
N GLU A 410 -14.05 10.82 19.37
CA GLU A 410 -15.09 11.26 18.45
C GLU A 410 -16.39 10.45 18.58
N CYS A 411 -16.30 9.13 18.74
CA CYS A 411 -17.47 8.28 18.99
C CYS A 411 -18.16 8.64 20.31
N LEU A 412 -17.41 8.92 21.38
CA LEU A 412 -17.93 9.37 22.67
C LEU A 412 -18.59 10.74 22.57
N GLN A 413 -17.99 11.68 21.86
CA GLN A 413 -18.58 13.00 21.64
C GLN A 413 -19.94 12.91 20.94
N ARG A 414 -20.07 12.01 19.94
CA ARG A 414 -21.35 11.79 19.25
C ARG A 414 -22.40 11.15 20.16
N LEU A 415 -21.98 10.24 21.03
CA LEU A 415 -22.87 9.69 22.06
C LEU A 415 -23.43 10.80 22.98
N GLU A 416 -22.55 11.66 23.50
CA GLU A 416 -22.97 12.74 24.40
C GLU A 416 -23.90 13.74 23.69
N THR A 417 -23.61 14.08 22.44
CA THR A 417 -24.46 14.95 21.62
C THR A 417 -25.83 14.33 21.43
N ARG A 418 -25.91 13.03 21.13
CA ARG A 418 -27.18 12.34 20.93
C ARG A 418 -27.96 12.19 22.26
N ARG A 419 -27.27 11.92 23.38
CA ARG A 419 -27.90 11.88 24.71
C ARG A 419 -28.56 13.22 25.06
N ALA A 420 -27.85 14.32 24.79
CA ALA A 420 -28.40 15.66 24.99
C ALA A 420 -29.63 15.91 24.12
N ALA A 421 -29.56 15.58 22.83
CA ALA A 421 -30.68 15.73 21.89
C ALA A 421 -31.88 14.83 22.30
N ASN A 422 -31.62 13.58 22.70
CA ASN A 422 -32.65 12.66 23.18
C ASN A 422 -33.34 13.18 24.47
N PHE A 423 -32.57 13.76 25.39
CA PHE A 423 -33.09 14.41 26.57
C PHE A 423 -34.01 15.58 26.25
N ASP A 424 -33.60 16.48 25.33
CA ASP A 424 -34.38 17.61 24.89
C ASP A 424 -35.67 17.19 24.17
N GLN A 425 -35.63 16.13 23.36
CA GLN A 425 -36.82 15.54 22.72
C GLN A 425 -37.77 14.96 23.76
N SER A 426 -37.23 14.22 24.74
CA SER A 426 -38.01 13.68 25.85
C SER A 426 -38.70 14.79 26.66
N ALA A 427 -38.00 15.87 26.98
CA ALA A 427 -38.55 17.02 27.67
C ALA A 427 -39.71 17.66 26.88
N LYS A 428 -39.53 17.89 25.58
CA LYS A 428 -40.56 18.42 24.68
C LYS A 428 -41.79 17.49 24.60
N ALA A 429 -41.52 16.16 24.49
CA ALA A 429 -42.62 15.18 24.50
C ALA A 429 -43.40 15.17 25.81
N CYS A 430 -42.70 15.32 26.95
CA CYS A 430 -43.31 15.50 28.26
C CYS A 430 -44.18 16.75 28.33
N ASP A 431 -43.66 17.89 27.90
CA ASP A 431 -44.42 19.14 27.93
C ASP A 431 -45.67 19.06 27.05
N ALA A 432 -45.57 18.46 25.86
CA ALA A 432 -46.70 18.25 24.96
C ALA A 432 -47.74 17.29 25.57
N LEU A 433 -47.31 16.23 26.24
CA LEU A 433 -48.22 15.33 26.96
C LEU A 433 -48.91 16.03 28.12
N CYS A 434 -48.16 16.81 28.90
CA CYS A 434 -48.71 17.62 30.00
C CYS A 434 -49.77 18.60 29.48
N ALA A 435 -49.51 19.29 28.38
CA ALA A 435 -50.49 20.20 27.79
C ALA A 435 -51.76 19.46 27.34
N ARG A 436 -51.62 18.32 26.65
CA ARG A 436 -52.77 17.51 26.22
C ARG A 436 -53.63 16.99 27.42
N LEU A 437 -52.99 16.51 28.47
CA LEU A 437 -53.67 16.02 29.66
C LEU A 437 -54.36 17.17 30.40
N HIS A 438 -53.73 18.32 30.47
CA HIS A 438 -54.32 19.53 31.00
C HIS A 438 -55.60 19.88 30.23
N ASP A 439 -55.56 19.99 28.92
CA ASP A 439 -56.69 20.38 28.10
C ASP A 439 -57.81 19.33 28.08
N ALA A 440 -57.46 18.04 28.08
CA ALA A 440 -58.46 16.96 28.05
C ALA A 440 -59.11 16.66 29.40
N GLU A 441 -58.33 16.68 30.49
CA GLU A 441 -58.80 16.18 31.79
C GLU A 441 -59.02 17.28 32.83
N ILE A 442 -58.32 18.40 32.76
CA ILE A 442 -58.28 19.42 33.78
C ILE A 442 -59.09 20.64 33.36
N ALA A 443 -58.89 21.20 32.19
CA ALA A 443 -59.58 22.39 31.71
C ALA A 443 -61.12 22.23 31.70
N PRO A 444 -61.72 21.05 31.30
CA PRO A 444 -63.15 20.85 31.35
C PRO A 444 -63.70 20.83 32.79
N LYS A 445 -62.88 20.28 33.71
CA LYS A 445 -63.31 20.22 35.18
C LYS A 445 -63.16 21.58 35.83
N LEU A 446 -62.27 22.44 35.39
CA LEU A 446 -62.11 23.82 35.82
C LEU A 446 -63.30 24.68 35.41
N GLY A 447 -63.74 24.55 34.16
CA GLY A 447 -64.88 25.27 33.63
C GLY A 447 -66.18 24.96 34.39
N SER A 448 -66.28 23.80 35.04
CA SER A 448 -67.41 23.38 35.87
C SER A 448 -67.23 23.64 37.40
N ALA A 449 -66.05 24.00 37.88
CA ALA A 449 -65.66 24.17 39.25
C ALA A 449 -65.12 25.57 39.60
N GLY A 450 -65.41 26.57 38.75
CA GLY A 450 -64.84 27.91 38.79
C GLY A 450 -64.86 28.69 40.13
N ASP A 451 -65.48 28.15 41.16
CA ASP A 451 -65.53 28.81 42.47
C ASP A 451 -64.63 28.12 43.54
N ARG A 452 -63.87 27.10 43.21
CA ARG A 452 -63.15 26.37 44.27
C ARG A 452 -61.65 26.54 44.29
N TYR A 453 -61.09 27.17 43.29
CA TYR A 453 -59.60 27.36 43.21
C TYR A 453 -59.29 28.82 42.92
N ALA A 454 -58.83 29.51 43.93
CA ALA A 454 -58.48 30.92 43.85
C ALA A 454 -57.08 31.16 43.20
N ASP A 455 -56.34 30.11 42.83
CA ASP A 455 -54.98 30.21 42.29
C ASP A 455 -54.75 29.25 41.14
N ALA A 456 -54.83 29.83 39.89
CA ALA A 456 -54.60 29.12 38.66
C ALA A 456 -53.17 28.57 38.56
N ALA A 457 -52.19 29.12 39.29
CA ALA A 457 -50.80 28.68 39.32
C ALA A 457 -50.64 27.36 40.13
N ALA A 458 -51.39 27.18 41.21
CA ALA A 458 -51.36 25.93 41.99
C ALA A 458 -51.94 24.77 41.19
N LEU A 459 -52.99 25.01 40.41
CA LEU A 459 -53.60 24.03 39.51
C LEU A 459 -52.69 23.59 38.35
N ALA A 460 -51.97 24.53 37.74
CA ALA A 460 -51.01 24.23 36.70
C ALA A 460 -49.84 23.40 37.26
N PHE A 461 -49.47 23.65 38.53
CA PHE A 461 -48.41 22.88 39.19
C PHE A 461 -48.85 21.43 39.48
N ASP A 462 -50.10 21.23 39.96
CA ASP A 462 -50.63 19.89 40.21
C ASP A 462 -50.85 19.11 38.89
N ALA A 463 -51.26 19.77 37.81
CA ALA A 463 -51.38 19.15 36.52
C ALA A 463 -50.02 18.64 35.98
N ARG A 464 -48.95 19.43 36.11
CA ARG A 464 -47.58 19.01 35.74
C ARG A 464 -47.13 17.79 36.58
N ARG A 465 -47.41 17.74 37.87
CA ARG A 465 -47.09 16.59 38.74
C ARG A 465 -47.81 15.31 38.32
N VAL A 466 -49.09 15.40 37.96
CA VAL A 466 -49.87 14.25 37.49
C VAL A 466 -49.36 13.73 36.18
N ALA A 467 -49.07 14.61 35.22
CA ALA A 467 -48.55 14.24 33.92
C ALA A 467 -47.12 13.62 34.02
N GLN A 468 -46.29 14.18 34.87
CA GLN A 468 -44.96 13.67 35.15
C GLN A 468 -44.98 12.29 35.84
N ALA A 469 -45.95 12.06 36.76
CA ALA A 469 -46.16 10.78 37.40
C ALA A 469 -46.67 9.71 36.41
N GLU A 470 -47.51 10.08 35.45
CA GLU A 470 -48.04 9.16 34.44
C GLU A 470 -47.00 8.77 33.39
N GLN A 471 -46.11 9.70 33.04
CA GLN A 471 -44.99 9.42 32.15
C GLN A 471 -43.90 8.58 32.83
N LEU A 472 -43.63 8.84 34.14
CA LEU A 472 -42.78 7.97 34.96
C LEU A 472 -43.34 6.54 35.05
N ARG A 473 -44.68 6.37 35.18
CA ARG A 473 -45.32 5.05 35.14
C ARG A 473 -45.23 4.36 33.78
N LYS A 474 -45.25 5.10 32.67
CA LYS A 474 -45.05 4.54 31.31
C LYS A 474 -43.57 4.23 31.01
N SER A 475 -42.63 4.93 31.67
CA SER A 475 -41.18 4.71 31.58
C SER A 475 -40.66 3.72 32.64
N GLU A 476 -41.46 3.32 33.64
CA GLU A 476 -41.10 2.33 34.67
C GLU A 476 -41.01 0.87 34.15
N GLY A 477 -41.07 0.67 32.82
CA GLY A 477 -40.50 -0.52 32.19
C GLY A 477 -38.97 -0.47 32.05
N GLY A 478 -38.29 0.65 32.39
CA GLY A 478 -36.85 0.85 32.36
C GLY A 478 -36.27 1.47 33.64
N PRO A 479 -35.01 1.21 34.00
CA PRO A 479 -34.44 1.62 35.28
C PRO A 479 -34.38 3.14 35.43
N ALA A 480 -34.84 3.61 36.59
CA ALA A 480 -34.89 4.99 36.98
C ALA A 480 -33.60 5.77 36.73
N ALA A 481 -33.70 6.86 35.98
CA ALA A 481 -32.63 7.85 35.87
C ALA A 481 -32.32 8.40 37.29
N ARG A 482 -31.15 8.08 37.82
CA ARG A 482 -30.64 8.71 39.05
C ARG A 482 -30.40 10.19 38.77
N ALA A 483 -31.14 11.03 39.46
CA ALA A 483 -30.85 12.45 39.54
C ALA A 483 -29.39 12.67 39.98
N PRO A 484 -28.70 13.69 39.48
CA PRO A 484 -27.34 13.98 39.92
C PRO A 484 -27.36 14.34 41.39
N GLY A 485 -26.79 13.44 42.23
CA GLY A 485 -26.67 13.64 43.65
C GLY A 485 -25.90 14.89 43.95
N ARG A 486 -26.45 15.77 44.80
CA ARG A 486 -25.72 16.86 45.44
C ARG A 486 -24.50 16.27 46.13
N ARG A 487 -23.34 16.73 45.76
CA ARG A 487 -22.11 16.48 46.50
C ARG A 487 -22.25 17.10 47.89
N HIS A 488 -22.36 16.26 48.88
CA HIS A 488 -22.08 16.64 50.25
C HIS A 488 -20.57 16.55 50.43
N ASP A 489 -19.96 17.72 50.62
CA ASP A 489 -18.62 17.83 51.17
C ASP A 489 -18.57 17.21 52.56
N HIS A 490 -17.90 16.12 52.70
CA HIS A 490 -17.34 15.68 53.96
C HIS A 490 -15.83 15.58 53.81
N ALA A 491 -15.20 16.65 54.23
CA ALA A 491 -13.77 16.67 54.56
C ALA A 491 -13.56 15.73 55.75
N GLN A 492 -12.88 14.62 55.56
CA GLN A 492 -12.12 13.97 56.62
C GLN A 492 -10.80 13.55 56.05
N GLY A 493 -9.76 14.22 56.61
CA GLY A 493 -8.36 13.99 56.33
C GLY A 493 -7.93 12.59 56.78
N HIS A 494 -7.22 11.93 55.91
CA HIS A 494 -6.26 10.91 56.30
C HIS A 494 -4.88 11.24 55.70
N ALA A 495 -3.98 11.51 56.61
CA ALA A 495 -2.56 11.74 56.37
C ALA A 495 -1.93 10.52 55.68
N VAL A 496 -1.18 10.81 54.63
CA VAL A 496 -0.25 9.87 53.98
C VAL A 496 1.11 10.07 54.68
N PRO A 497 1.78 9.04 55.18
CA PRO A 497 3.15 9.21 55.72
C PRO A 497 4.15 9.33 54.59
N GLU A 498 4.93 10.41 54.64
CA GLU A 498 6.15 10.59 53.91
C GLU A 498 7.13 9.41 54.10
N ARG A 499 7.60 8.85 53.04
CA ARG A 499 8.82 8.03 53.05
C ARG A 499 9.99 8.86 52.56
N ALA A 500 10.94 9.01 53.47
CA ALA A 500 12.22 9.63 53.26
C ALA A 500 13.10 8.94 52.19
N PRO A 501 14.01 9.66 51.56
CA PRO A 501 14.92 9.07 50.57
C PRO A 501 16.09 8.36 51.28
N GLN A 502 16.47 7.21 50.77
CA GLN A 502 17.71 6.54 51.14
C GLN A 502 18.86 6.89 50.19
N PRO A 503 20.10 6.93 50.67
CA PRO A 503 21.21 7.54 50.00
C PRO A 503 21.95 6.62 49.03
N ASN A 504 22.57 7.26 48.02
CA ASN A 504 23.63 6.73 47.16
C ASN A 504 24.73 6.02 47.93
N HIS A 505 25.12 4.86 47.48
CA HIS A 505 26.47 4.36 47.69
C HIS A 505 27.15 4.17 46.33
N ASP A 506 28.09 5.04 46.12
CA ASP A 506 29.21 4.92 45.20
C ASP A 506 30.12 3.76 45.61
N GLN A 507 30.86 3.35 44.62
CA GLN A 507 32.21 2.79 44.62
C GLN A 507 32.38 1.30 44.31
N GLN A 508 33.00 1.15 43.19
CA GLN A 508 34.32 0.53 42.95
C GLN A 508 34.36 -0.93 42.43
N GLU A 509 35.13 -0.94 41.35
CA GLU A 509 36.10 -1.98 40.89
C GLU A 509 35.59 -3.20 40.14
N ARG A 510 35.81 -3.28 38.90
CA ARG A 510 36.95 -3.56 38.00
C ARG A 510 36.49 -3.62 36.55
#